data_ed9394994e299a4849e715b4bb9c3642
#
_entry.id   ed9394994e299a4849e715b4bb9c3642
#
_cell.length_a   1.000
_cell.length_b   1.000
_cell.length_c   1.000
_cell.angle_alpha   90.00
_cell.angle_beta   90.00
_cell.angle_gamma   90.00
#
_symmetry.space_group_name_H-M   'P 1'
#
loop_
_entity.id
_entity.type
_entity.pdbx_description
1 polymer ?
#
loop_
_entity_poly.entity_id
_entity_poly.type
_entity_poly.pdbx_seq_one_letter_code
_entity_poly.pdbx_strand_id
1 'polypeptide(L)'
;LRLSRGLGDVYKRQSHKGINHFNFNDDGLTRILEPEKNLQENRCNDGASDRMGRFWFGTMQNNISPQATNLPIEKNSGSLYRLDPDLSLNKMETGIGVSNTLAWSPDNSIMYFTDTLTGWISSYDFDFSKGLISNRRDFAEAERGYPDGSTVDAEGGLWSCRWEGGCVIRFTPDGKMDRVIEVPVDRVTSCTFGGRNLDTLYITTARWDMSEEELSKTTFAGSLFAANPGVRGLPDTRFRG
;
A
#
# COMPACT_ATOMS: atom_id res chain seq x y z
N LEU A 1 3.05 9.07 -0.91
CA LEU A 1 3.99 8.73 -1.98
C LEU A 1 4.76 7.47 -1.63
N ARG A 2 4.53 6.35 -2.33
CA ARG A 2 5.39 5.16 -2.19
C ARG A 2 6.46 5.17 -3.27
N LEU A 3 7.71 5.01 -2.84
CA LEU A 3 8.88 4.87 -3.69
C LEU A 3 9.23 3.39 -3.81
N SER A 4 9.13 2.82 -5.00
CA SER A 4 9.79 1.55 -5.32
C SER A 4 11.24 1.84 -5.65
N ARG A 5 12.19 1.25 -4.90
CA ARG A 5 13.62 1.46 -5.10
C ARG A 5 14.08 0.87 -6.42
N GLY A 6 14.69 1.69 -7.28
CA GLY A 6 15.47 1.26 -8.45
C GLY A 6 16.95 1.02 -8.12
N LEU A 7 17.75 0.56 -9.08
CA LEU A 7 19.21 0.55 -9.01
C LEU A 7 19.74 1.97 -9.27
N GLY A 8 20.56 2.50 -8.35
CA GLY A 8 21.16 3.83 -8.48
C GLY A 8 20.26 4.98 -8.00
N ASP A 9 20.50 6.17 -8.51
CA ASP A 9 19.88 7.43 -8.08
C ASP A 9 18.48 7.69 -8.66
N VAL A 10 17.89 6.71 -9.34
CA VAL A 10 16.57 6.81 -9.98
C VAL A 10 15.58 5.89 -9.29
N TYR A 11 14.46 6.46 -8.87
CA TYR A 11 13.34 5.72 -8.26
C TYR A 11 12.10 5.83 -9.12
N LYS A 12 11.31 4.76 -9.14
CA LYS A 12 9.99 4.81 -9.75
C LYS A 12 8.97 5.32 -8.75
N ARG A 13 8.24 6.34 -9.18
CA ARG A 13 7.28 7.07 -8.35
C ARG A 13 5.91 7.00 -8.98
N GLN A 14 4.97 6.48 -8.22
CA GLN A 14 3.57 6.61 -8.50
C GLN A 14 3.13 8.05 -8.21
N SER A 15 2.54 8.71 -9.18
CA SER A 15 1.93 10.02 -9.05
C SER A 15 0.42 9.94 -9.24
N HIS A 16 -0.29 11.05 -9.04
CA HIS A 16 -1.73 11.12 -9.21
C HIS A 16 -2.24 10.45 -10.51
N LYS A 17 -1.59 10.70 -11.64
CA LYS A 17 -2.04 10.23 -12.97
C LYS A 17 -1.19 9.12 -13.59
N GLY A 18 -0.15 8.65 -12.94
CA GLY A 18 0.67 7.63 -13.59
C GLY A 18 1.93 7.22 -12.85
N ILE A 19 2.68 6.36 -13.51
CA ILE A 19 3.96 5.83 -13.04
C ILE A 19 5.07 6.65 -13.69
N ASN A 20 6.04 7.07 -12.89
CA ASN A 20 7.13 7.94 -13.32
C ASN A 20 8.47 7.43 -12.81
N HIS A 21 9.56 7.75 -13.50
CA HIS A 21 10.90 7.77 -12.95
C HIS A 21 11.10 9.07 -12.17
N PHE A 22 11.64 8.98 -10.97
CA PHE A 22 12.08 10.11 -10.18
C PHE A 22 13.61 10.03 -10.02
N ASN A 23 14.30 11.07 -10.41
CA ASN A 23 15.74 11.20 -10.25
C ASN A 23 16.05 12.11 -9.06
N PHE A 24 16.76 11.58 -8.06
CA PHE A 24 17.11 12.35 -6.84
C PHE A 24 18.20 13.39 -7.03
N ASN A 25 18.96 13.33 -8.14
CA ASN A 25 20.06 14.28 -8.37
C ASN A 25 19.55 15.63 -8.89
N ASP A 26 18.44 15.64 -9.63
CA ASP A 26 17.88 16.82 -10.26
C ASP A 26 16.40 17.06 -9.97
N ASP A 27 15.82 16.24 -9.05
CA ASP A 27 14.38 16.18 -8.76
C ASP A 27 13.50 15.96 -10.00
N GLY A 28 14.10 15.42 -11.08
CA GLY A 28 13.44 15.20 -12.35
C GLY A 28 12.39 14.10 -12.28
N LEU A 29 11.25 14.34 -12.92
CA LEU A 29 10.14 13.41 -12.99
C LEU A 29 9.85 13.09 -14.47
N THR A 30 10.15 11.85 -14.89
CA THR A 30 9.88 11.40 -16.25
C THR A 30 8.78 10.36 -16.24
N ARG A 31 7.68 10.64 -17.00
CA ARG A 31 6.54 9.71 -17.07
C ARG A 31 6.91 8.45 -17.85
N ILE A 32 6.62 7.29 -17.26
CA ILE A 32 6.73 5.97 -17.89
C ILE A 32 5.42 5.64 -18.59
N LEU A 33 4.30 5.71 -17.85
CA LEU A 33 2.97 5.41 -18.38
C LEU A 33 1.86 6.08 -17.58
N GLU A 34 0.71 6.18 -18.20
CA GLU A 34 -0.55 6.63 -17.61
C GLU A 34 -1.59 5.52 -17.82
N PRO A 35 -1.92 4.73 -16.78
CA PRO A 35 -2.70 3.49 -16.95
C PRO A 35 -4.15 3.75 -17.36
N GLU A 36 -4.72 4.89 -16.98
CA GLU A 36 -6.14 5.22 -17.13
C GLU A 36 -6.35 6.58 -17.80
N LYS A 37 -5.72 6.79 -18.98
CA LYS A 37 -5.87 8.04 -19.76
C LYS A 37 -7.32 8.43 -20.03
N ASN A 38 -8.20 7.45 -20.15
CA ASN A 38 -9.63 7.65 -20.45
C ASN A 38 -10.50 7.79 -19.19
N LEU A 39 -9.93 7.64 -18.00
CA LEU A 39 -10.59 7.77 -16.70
C LEU A 39 -9.95 8.92 -15.92
N GLN A 40 -10.18 10.14 -16.40
CA GLN A 40 -9.55 11.37 -15.86
C GLN A 40 -9.92 11.63 -14.39
N GLU A 41 -11.00 11.04 -13.90
CA GLU A 41 -11.45 11.09 -12.51
C GLU A 41 -10.73 10.09 -11.59
N ASN A 42 -9.88 9.20 -12.12
CA ASN A 42 -9.12 8.27 -11.30
C ASN A 42 -7.71 8.78 -10.98
N ARG A 43 -7.15 8.25 -9.91
CA ARG A 43 -5.76 8.41 -9.50
C ARG A 43 -5.15 7.08 -9.07
N CYS A 44 -3.85 7.00 -9.11
CA CYS A 44 -3.13 5.92 -8.43
C CYS A 44 -3.21 6.07 -6.90
N ASN A 45 -3.19 4.96 -6.15
CA ASN A 45 -3.18 4.96 -4.69
C ASN A 45 -2.02 4.16 -4.12
N ASP A 46 -2.17 2.87 -3.84
CA ASP A 46 -1.10 2.06 -3.27
C ASP A 46 -0.32 1.27 -4.33
N GLY A 47 0.92 0.92 -4.04
CA GLY A 47 1.76 0.13 -4.94
C GLY A 47 2.97 -0.48 -4.26
N ALA A 48 3.36 -1.70 -4.69
CA ALA A 48 4.53 -2.43 -4.20
C ALA A 48 5.13 -3.31 -5.30
N SER A 49 6.39 -3.71 -5.15
CA SER A 49 7.02 -4.66 -6.07
C SER A 49 7.00 -6.07 -5.51
N ASP A 50 6.62 -7.04 -6.34
CA ASP A 50 6.79 -8.45 -5.99
C ASP A 50 8.26 -8.89 -6.12
N ARG A 51 8.59 -10.10 -5.64
CA ARG A 51 9.98 -10.58 -5.61
C ARG A 51 10.56 -10.95 -6.97
N MET A 52 9.75 -10.99 -8.04
CA MET A 52 10.23 -11.05 -9.42
C MET A 52 10.57 -9.67 -9.98
N GLY A 53 10.28 -8.60 -9.22
CA GLY A 53 10.55 -7.22 -9.61
C GLY A 53 9.48 -6.63 -10.54
N ARG A 54 8.27 -7.17 -10.55
CA ARG A 54 7.11 -6.56 -11.20
C ARG A 54 6.49 -5.55 -10.23
N PHE A 55 6.05 -4.41 -10.74
CA PHE A 55 5.41 -3.38 -9.92
C PHE A 55 3.89 -3.52 -9.97
N TRP A 56 3.29 -3.75 -8.83
CA TRP A 56 1.85 -3.82 -8.66
C TRP A 56 1.35 -2.51 -8.07
N PHE A 57 0.25 -2.01 -8.60
CA PHE A 57 -0.36 -0.78 -8.09
C PHE A 57 -1.86 -0.76 -8.37
N GLY A 58 -2.57 -0.05 -7.52
CA GLY A 58 -3.99 0.13 -7.72
C GLY A 58 -4.36 1.57 -8.03
N THR A 59 -5.51 1.73 -8.65
CA THR A 59 -6.16 3.00 -8.89
C THR A 59 -7.46 3.11 -8.10
N MET A 60 -8.00 4.30 -7.99
CA MET A 60 -9.27 4.62 -7.34
C MET A 60 -9.85 5.90 -7.92
N GLN A 61 -11.14 6.17 -7.68
CA GLN A 61 -11.69 7.49 -7.93
C GLN A 61 -10.89 8.54 -7.14
N ASN A 62 -10.55 9.65 -7.78
CA ASN A 62 -9.83 10.73 -7.11
C ASN A 62 -10.72 11.38 -6.05
N ASN A 63 -10.28 11.29 -4.80
CA ASN A 63 -10.94 11.89 -3.65
C ASN A 63 -10.25 13.18 -3.17
N ILE A 64 -9.40 13.78 -4.00
CA ILE A 64 -8.64 14.97 -3.64
C ILE A 64 -9.02 16.12 -4.57
N SER A 65 -9.58 17.19 -4.02
CA SER A 65 -9.89 18.42 -4.77
C SER A 65 -8.62 19.19 -5.13
N PRO A 66 -8.66 20.13 -6.06
CA PRO A 66 -7.54 21.05 -6.33
C PRO A 66 -7.10 21.86 -5.11
N GLN A 67 -7.98 22.06 -4.13
CA GLN A 67 -7.71 22.75 -2.86
C GLN A 67 -7.21 21.81 -1.77
N ALA A 68 -6.90 20.56 -2.12
CA ALA A 68 -6.46 19.51 -1.21
C ALA A 68 -7.48 19.16 -0.10
N THR A 69 -8.77 19.29 -0.38
CA THR A 69 -9.85 18.83 0.49
C THR A 69 -10.37 17.46 0.06
N ASN A 70 -11.05 16.76 0.96
CA ASN A 70 -11.63 15.45 0.68
C ASN A 70 -12.86 15.58 -0.23
N LEU A 71 -12.96 14.69 -1.21
CA LEU A 71 -14.13 14.50 -2.07
C LEU A 71 -14.71 13.10 -1.80
N PRO A 72 -16.04 12.94 -1.87
CA PRO A 72 -16.66 11.64 -1.70
C PRO A 72 -16.24 10.68 -2.82
N ILE A 73 -16.10 9.41 -2.46
CA ILE A 73 -15.92 8.32 -3.43
C ILE A 73 -17.29 7.76 -3.74
N GLU A 74 -17.73 7.94 -4.97
CA GLU A 74 -19.08 7.56 -5.42
C GLU A 74 -19.09 6.32 -6.31
N LYS A 75 -17.91 5.95 -6.84
CA LYS A 75 -17.77 4.88 -7.83
C LYS A 75 -16.62 3.95 -7.47
N ASN A 76 -16.82 2.67 -7.62
CA ASN A 76 -15.76 1.66 -7.60
C ASN A 76 -15.10 1.57 -8.99
N SER A 77 -14.51 2.67 -9.44
CA SER A 77 -13.92 2.80 -10.78
C SER A 77 -12.46 2.39 -10.85
N GLY A 78 -11.85 2.05 -9.71
CA GLY A 78 -10.47 1.64 -9.62
C GLY A 78 -10.19 0.25 -10.19
N SER A 79 -8.92 0.00 -10.42
CA SER A 79 -8.39 -1.28 -10.94
C SER A 79 -7.07 -1.63 -10.27
N LEU A 80 -6.75 -2.92 -10.22
CA LEU A 80 -5.44 -3.43 -9.85
C LEU A 80 -4.63 -3.72 -11.11
N TYR A 81 -3.41 -3.21 -11.17
CA TYR A 81 -2.48 -3.36 -12.29
C TYR A 81 -1.18 -4.03 -11.87
N ARG A 82 -0.56 -4.73 -12.82
CA ARG A 82 0.82 -5.21 -12.74
C ARG A 82 1.60 -4.66 -13.93
N LEU A 83 2.70 -3.97 -13.64
CA LEU A 83 3.68 -3.48 -14.60
C LEU A 83 4.88 -4.43 -14.58
N ASP A 84 5.14 -5.07 -15.70
CA ASP A 84 6.26 -6.00 -15.84
C ASP A 84 7.59 -5.27 -16.13
N PRO A 85 8.77 -5.90 -15.96
CA PRO A 85 10.06 -5.25 -16.20
C PRO A 85 10.26 -4.72 -17.62
N ASP A 86 9.58 -5.28 -18.62
CA ASP A 86 9.57 -4.82 -20.01
C ASP A 86 8.61 -3.64 -20.26
N LEU A 87 8.02 -3.11 -19.17
CA LEU A 87 7.03 -2.03 -19.15
C LEU A 87 5.67 -2.42 -19.74
N SER A 88 5.41 -3.69 -19.98
CA SER A 88 4.06 -4.14 -20.32
C SER A 88 3.11 -4.02 -19.12
N LEU A 89 1.92 -3.46 -19.37
CA LEU A 89 0.90 -3.22 -18.36
C LEU A 89 -0.22 -4.25 -18.45
N ASN A 90 -0.45 -4.94 -17.35
CA ASN A 90 -1.50 -5.94 -17.22
C ASN A 90 -2.55 -5.47 -16.20
N LYS A 91 -3.82 -5.46 -16.60
CA LYS A 91 -4.94 -5.21 -15.68
C LYS A 91 -5.35 -6.52 -15.04
N MET A 92 -5.29 -6.61 -13.73
CA MET A 92 -5.50 -7.82 -12.94
C MET A 92 -6.92 -7.90 -12.37
N GLU A 93 -7.45 -6.78 -11.86
CA GLU A 93 -8.82 -6.65 -11.34
C GLU A 93 -9.43 -5.29 -11.65
N THR A 94 -10.76 -5.18 -11.55
CA THR A 94 -11.55 -3.97 -11.75
C THR A 94 -12.63 -3.84 -10.69
N GLY A 95 -13.30 -2.70 -10.64
CA GLY A 95 -14.42 -2.49 -9.71
C GLY A 95 -13.97 -2.21 -8.28
N ILE A 96 -12.78 -1.62 -8.11
CA ILE A 96 -12.17 -1.33 -6.82
C ILE A 96 -12.57 0.08 -6.37
N GLY A 97 -12.99 0.20 -5.12
CA GLY A 97 -13.27 1.49 -4.49
C GLY A 97 -11.99 2.21 -4.08
N VAL A 98 -11.25 1.67 -3.12
CA VAL A 98 -9.97 2.22 -2.63
C VAL A 98 -8.94 1.12 -2.54
N SER A 99 -8.01 1.10 -3.49
CA SER A 99 -6.94 0.10 -3.58
C SER A 99 -5.87 0.33 -2.52
N ASN A 100 -5.66 -0.66 -1.64
CA ASN A 100 -4.64 -0.69 -0.60
C ASN A 100 -4.10 -2.10 -0.37
N THR A 101 -3.15 -2.26 0.55
CA THR A 101 -2.52 -3.54 0.92
C THR A 101 -2.02 -4.31 -0.29
N LEU A 102 -0.75 -4.16 -0.60
CA LEU A 102 -0.06 -4.93 -1.64
C LEU A 102 1.11 -5.65 -0.98
N ALA A 103 0.92 -6.91 -0.62
CA ALA A 103 1.91 -7.70 0.09
C ALA A 103 1.87 -9.17 -0.34
N TRP A 104 2.97 -9.89 -0.12
CA TRP A 104 3.11 -11.30 -0.50
C TRP A 104 3.64 -12.12 0.67
N SER A 105 3.15 -13.36 0.78
CA SER A 105 3.67 -14.33 1.76
C SER A 105 5.18 -14.59 1.55
N PRO A 106 5.91 -15.04 2.59
CA PRO A 106 7.35 -15.29 2.48
C PRO A 106 7.73 -16.29 1.39
N ASP A 107 6.89 -17.28 1.12
CA ASP A 107 7.06 -18.29 0.08
C ASP A 107 6.56 -17.85 -1.31
N ASN A 108 5.95 -16.66 -1.41
CA ASN A 108 5.33 -16.10 -2.62
C ASN A 108 4.17 -16.93 -3.20
N SER A 109 3.48 -17.70 -2.39
CA SER A 109 2.30 -18.45 -2.82
C SER A 109 1.00 -17.68 -2.68
N ILE A 110 0.98 -16.64 -1.82
CA ILE A 110 -0.19 -15.82 -1.51
C ILE A 110 0.12 -14.34 -1.78
N MET A 111 -0.84 -13.66 -2.41
CA MET A 111 -0.89 -12.19 -2.49
C MET A 111 -2.03 -11.68 -1.60
N TYR A 112 -1.76 -10.65 -0.83
CA TYR A 112 -2.75 -9.91 -0.03
C TYR A 112 -3.09 -8.59 -0.72
N PHE A 113 -4.38 -8.27 -0.75
CA PHE A 113 -4.91 -7.05 -1.33
C PHE A 113 -6.16 -6.59 -0.59
N THR A 114 -6.38 -5.29 -0.56
CA THR A 114 -7.59 -4.71 0.05
C THR A 114 -8.25 -3.70 -0.89
N ASP A 115 -9.56 -3.77 -0.99
CA ASP A 115 -10.41 -2.63 -1.24
C ASP A 115 -10.87 -2.10 0.12
N THR A 116 -10.32 -0.97 0.54
CA THR A 116 -10.57 -0.38 1.87
C THR A 116 -12.05 -0.21 2.18
N LEU A 117 -12.87 0.11 1.14
CA LEU A 117 -14.31 0.35 1.35
C LEU A 117 -15.07 -0.93 1.72
N THR A 118 -14.53 -2.10 1.45
CA THR A 118 -15.17 -3.36 1.86
C THR A 118 -14.93 -3.72 3.33
N GLY A 119 -13.91 -3.13 3.95
CA GLY A 119 -13.45 -3.49 5.29
C GLY A 119 -12.66 -4.80 5.36
N TRP A 120 -12.57 -5.56 4.27
CA TRP A 120 -11.89 -6.87 4.23
C TRP A 120 -10.51 -6.80 3.59
N ILE A 121 -9.60 -7.59 4.12
CA ILE A 121 -8.36 -7.97 3.43
C ILE A 121 -8.64 -9.27 2.69
N SER A 122 -8.37 -9.28 1.39
CA SER A 122 -8.46 -10.47 0.56
C SER A 122 -7.11 -11.14 0.39
N SER A 123 -7.10 -12.46 0.21
CA SER A 123 -5.95 -13.21 -0.23
C SER A 123 -6.23 -13.89 -1.56
N TYR A 124 -5.18 -14.06 -2.37
CA TYR A 124 -5.20 -14.72 -3.66
C TYR A 124 -4.13 -15.79 -3.69
N ASP A 125 -4.38 -16.90 -4.39
CA ASP A 125 -3.31 -17.77 -4.83
C ASP A 125 -2.45 -17.01 -5.84
N PHE A 126 -1.15 -17.01 -5.64
CA PHE A 126 -0.20 -16.27 -6.45
C PHE A 126 0.73 -17.20 -7.24
N ASP A 127 0.59 -17.20 -8.57
CA ASP A 127 1.59 -17.86 -9.44
C ASP A 127 2.81 -16.94 -9.54
N PHE A 128 3.80 -17.20 -8.69
CA PHE A 128 5.00 -16.39 -8.60
C PHE A 128 5.74 -16.29 -9.94
N SER A 129 5.79 -17.37 -10.71
CA SER A 129 6.51 -17.41 -11.99
C SER A 129 5.87 -16.52 -13.06
N LYS A 130 4.53 -16.54 -13.14
CA LYS A 130 3.76 -15.81 -14.16
C LYS A 130 3.23 -14.47 -13.65
N GLY A 131 3.22 -14.24 -12.32
CA GLY A 131 2.59 -13.07 -11.73
C GLY A 131 1.09 -13.03 -11.93
N LEU A 132 0.43 -14.17 -11.84
CA LEU A 132 -1.02 -14.28 -11.94
C LEU A 132 -1.63 -14.47 -10.56
N ILE A 133 -2.82 -13.91 -10.37
CA ILE A 133 -3.62 -14.07 -9.17
C ILE A 133 -4.87 -14.86 -9.50
N SER A 134 -5.32 -15.69 -8.56
CA SER A 134 -6.53 -16.51 -8.69
C SER A 134 -7.13 -16.83 -7.32
N ASN A 135 -8.29 -17.45 -7.29
CA ASN A 135 -8.93 -17.95 -6.07
C ASN A 135 -9.00 -16.90 -4.95
N ARG A 136 -9.55 -15.72 -5.28
CA ARG A 136 -9.80 -14.67 -4.29
C ARG A 136 -10.66 -15.21 -3.16
N ARG A 137 -10.26 -14.91 -1.92
CA ARG A 137 -10.98 -15.27 -0.71
C ARG A 137 -10.79 -14.24 0.39
N ASP A 138 -11.74 -14.15 1.29
CA ASP A 138 -11.62 -13.30 2.47
C ASP A 138 -10.52 -13.88 3.37
N PHE A 139 -9.63 -12.99 3.83
CA PHE A 139 -8.51 -13.36 4.70
C PHE A 139 -8.71 -12.86 6.12
N ALA A 140 -8.99 -11.58 6.30
CA ALA A 140 -9.20 -10.97 7.60
C ALA A 140 -10.15 -9.78 7.52
N GLU A 141 -11.02 -9.64 8.51
CA GLU A 141 -11.93 -8.50 8.65
C GLU A 141 -11.26 -7.33 9.37
N ALA A 142 -11.73 -6.12 9.09
CA ALA A 142 -11.33 -4.92 9.79
C ALA A 142 -12.15 -4.78 11.08
N GLU A 143 -11.62 -5.26 12.19
CA GLU A 143 -12.27 -5.10 13.51
C GLU A 143 -12.16 -3.67 14.06
N ARG A 144 -11.11 -2.90 13.66
CA ARG A 144 -10.85 -1.52 14.06
C ARG A 144 -10.43 -0.70 12.86
N GLY A 145 -11.17 0.36 12.56
CA GLY A 145 -10.88 1.22 11.39
C GLY A 145 -10.88 0.45 10.08
N TYR A 146 -10.31 1.05 9.06
CA TYR A 146 -10.27 0.51 7.71
C TYR A 146 -8.86 0.04 7.34
N PRO A 147 -8.69 -1.12 6.67
CA PRO A 147 -7.38 -1.56 6.23
C PRO A 147 -6.79 -0.60 5.19
N ASP A 148 -5.53 -0.19 5.42
CA ASP A 148 -4.76 0.70 4.54
C ASP A 148 -3.48 -0.02 4.09
N GLY A 149 -2.32 0.59 4.15
CA GLY A 149 -1.06 -0.05 3.77
C GLY A 149 -0.65 -1.18 4.72
N SER A 150 0.10 -2.14 4.20
CA SER A 150 0.49 -3.35 4.93
C SER A 150 1.89 -3.82 4.57
N THR A 151 2.45 -4.68 5.42
CA THR A 151 3.69 -5.43 5.15
C THR A 151 3.62 -6.84 5.75
N VAL A 152 4.45 -7.75 5.28
CA VAL A 152 4.53 -9.13 5.80
C VAL A 152 5.86 -9.33 6.50
N ASP A 153 5.85 -10.00 7.66
CA ASP A 153 7.07 -10.38 8.37
C ASP A 153 7.63 -11.75 7.90
N ALA A 154 8.81 -12.11 8.41
CA ALA A 154 9.49 -13.33 8.03
C ALA A 154 8.78 -14.61 8.53
N GLU A 155 7.87 -14.51 9.50
CA GLU A 155 7.03 -15.60 9.99
C GLU A 155 5.73 -15.76 9.19
N GLY A 156 5.48 -14.86 8.21
CA GLY A 156 4.27 -14.84 7.38
C GLY A 156 3.11 -14.03 7.97
N GLY A 157 3.33 -13.34 9.08
CA GLY A 157 2.32 -12.46 9.67
C GLY A 157 2.12 -11.20 8.83
N LEU A 158 0.86 -10.87 8.52
CA LEU A 158 0.47 -9.65 7.81
C LEU A 158 0.22 -8.52 8.80
N TRP A 159 1.00 -7.44 8.71
CA TRP A 159 0.84 -6.22 9.48
C TRP A 159 0.02 -5.22 8.68
N SER A 160 -1.18 -4.91 9.14
CA SER A 160 -2.14 -4.02 8.48
C SER A 160 -2.34 -2.75 9.29
N CYS A 161 -2.03 -1.61 8.68
CA CYS A 161 -2.34 -0.30 9.23
C CYS A 161 -3.84 -0.04 9.16
N ARG A 162 -4.37 0.65 10.18
CA ARG A 162 -5.80 0.90 10.32
C ARG A 162 -6.11 2.39 10.25
N TRP A 163 -6.59 2.84 9.11
CA TRP A 163 -7.15 4.18 8.95
C TRP A 163 -8.37 4.34 9.88
N GLU A 164 -8.40 5.40 10.68
CA GLU A 164 -9.39 5.63 11.74
C GLU A 164 -9.43 4.54 12.83
N GLY A 165 -8.40 3.71 12.90
CA GLY A 165 -8.29 2.64 13.90
C GLY A 165 -7.24 2.90 14.98
N GLY A 166 -6.33 3.86 14.78
CA GLY A 166 -5.29 4.20 15.74
C GLY A 166 -4.31 3.06 16.03
N CYS A 167 -4.12 2.13 15.11
CA CYS A 167 -3.27 0.97 15.37
C CYS A 167 -2.72 0.33 14.10
N VAL A 168 -1.77 -0.58 14.30
CA VAL A 168 -1.37 -1.60 13.33
C VAL A 168 -1.72 -2.97 13.91
N ILE A 169 -2.44 -3.80 13.15
CA ILE A 169 -2.84 -5.15 13.53
C ILE A 169 -1.98 -6.17 12.79
N ARG A 170 -1.40 -7.12 13.52
CA ARG A 170 -0.78 -8.31 12.94
C ARG A 170 -1.80 -9.43 12.85
N PHE A 171 -1.94 -10.02 11.67
CA PHE A 171 -2.68 -11.25 11.44
C PHE A 171 -1.71 -12.40 11.21
N THR A 172 -2.01 -13.56 11.79
CA THR A 172 -1.31 -14.80 11.48
C THR A 172 -1.54 -15.23 10.04
N PRO A 173 -0.75 -16.17 9.47
CA PRO A 173 -0.97 -16.66 8.10
C PRO A 173 -2.37 -17.27 7.84
N ASP A 174 -3.09 -17.66 8.88
CA ASP A 174 -4.48 -18.16 8.80
C ASP A 174 -5.54 -17.06 9.05
N GLY A 175 -5.14 -15.77 9.07
CA GLY A 175 -6.03 -14.62 9.13
C GLY A 175 -6.53 -14.25 10.53
N LYS A 176 -5.99 -14.85 11.60
CA LYS A 176 -6.39 -14.52 12.98
C LYS A 176 -5.57 -13.35 13.51
N MET A 177 -6.22 -12.45 14.25
CA MET A 177 -5.53 -11.36 14.95
C MET A 177 -4.58 -11.94 16.00
N ASP A 178 -3.30 -11.54 15.95
CA ASP A 178 -2.22 -11.98 16.85
C ASP A 178 -1.74 -10.85 17.77
N ARG A 179 -1.48 -9.67 17.20
CA ARG A 179 -0.94 -8.51 17.93
C ARG A 179 -1.55 -7.21 17.46
N VAL A 180 -1.59 -6.26 18.38
CA VAL A 180 -1.96 -4.87 18.09
C VAL A 180 -0.85 -3.95 18.59
N ILE A 181 -0.39 -3.04 17.73
CA ILE A 181 0.47 -1.92 18.11
C ILE A 181 -0.40 -0.68 18.11
N GLU A 182 -0.65 -0.12 19.29
CA GLU A 182 -1.36 1.15 19.43
C GLU A 182 -0.51 2.31 18.93
N VAL A 183 -1.11 3.22 18.17
CA VAL A 183 -0.50 4.44 17.66
C VAL A 183 -1.32 5.62 18.16
N PRO A 184 -0.71 6.67 18.76
CA PRO A 184 -1.45 7.76 19.40
C PRO A 184 -2.07 8.75 18.39
N VAL A 185 -2.45 8.26 17.21
CA VAL A 185 -3.13 9.02 16.15
C VAL A 185 -4.04 8.07 15.36
N ASP A 186 -5.23 8.53 14.96
CA ASP A 186 -6.24 7.67 14.35
C ASP A 186 -5.90 7.24 12.92
N ARG A 187 -5.24 8.11 12.14
CA ARG A 187 -5.00 7.90 10.70
C ARG A 187 -3.66 7.23 10.45
N VAL A 188 -3.58 5.93 10.73
CA VAL A 188 -2.40 5.09 10.49
C VAL A 188 -2.46 4.57 9.06
N THR A 189 -1.46 4.93 8.24
CA THR A 189 -1.55 4.77 6.77
C THR A 189 -0.76 3.60 6.22
N SER A 190 0.48 3.42 6.64
CA SER A 190 1.32 2.36 6.10
C SER A 190 2.42 1.95 7.07
N CYS A 191 2.96 0.76 6.90
CA CYS A 191 4.10 0.31 7.66
C CYS A 191 5.09 -0.50 6.80
N THR A 192 6.34 -0.52 7.24
CA THR A 192 7.39 -1.35 6.65
C THR A 192 8.46 -1.68 7.68
N PHE A 193 9.09 -2.84 7.53
CA PHE A 193 10.24 -3.20 8.35
C PHE A 193 11.51 -2.53 7.82
N GLY A 194 12.36 -2.09 8.75
CA GLY A 194 13.63 -1.47 8.45
C GLY A 194 14.64 -1.66 9.56
N GLY A 195 15.74 -0.87 9.53
CA GLY A 195 16.89 -1.06 10.39
C GLY A 195 17.84 -2.13 9.84
N ARG A 196 19.01 -2.27 10.47
CA ARG A 196 20.06 -3.20 10.00
C ARG A 196 19.59 -4.66 9.96
N ASN A 197 18.74 -5.05 10.92
CA ASN A 197 18.26 -6.41 11.11
C ASN A 197 16.82 -6.61 10.63
N LEU A 198 16.18 -5.59 10.04
CA LEU A 198 14.76 -5.57 9.70
C LEU A 198 13.85 -5.88 10.89
N ASP A 199 14.21 -5.44 12.09
CA ASP A 199 13.52 -5.69 13.35
C ASP A 199 12.76 -4.47 13.90
N THR A 200 12.80 -3.37 13.15
CA THR A 200 12.07 -2.15 13.47
C THR A 200 10.94 -1.96 12.48
N LEU A 201 9.70 -1.89 12.97
CA LEU A 201 8.52 -1.55 12.18
C LEU A 201 8.34 -0.03 12.17
N TYR A 202 8.52 0.60 11.02
CA TYR A 202 8.24 2.02 10.80
C TYR A 202 6.80 2.17 10.35
N ILE A 203 6.10 3.14 10.94
CA ILE A 203 4.66 3.34 10.76
C ILE A 203 4.42 4.80 10.36
N THR A 204 3.78 5.03 9.23
CA THR A 204 3.39 6.36 8.77
C THR A 204 1.96 6.69 9.17
N THR A 205 1.69 7.98 9.35
CA THR A 205 0.37 8.49 9.68
C THR A 205 0.02 9.70 8.82
N ALA A 206 -1.25 10.10 8.78
CA ALA A 206 -1.72 11.22 7.99
C ALA A 206 -2.34 12.33 8.83
N ARG A 207 -2.31 13.55 8.25
CA ARG A 207 -3.09 14.72 8.70
C ARG A 207 -4.25 15.03 7.75
N TRP A 208 -4.46 14.16 6.79
CA TRP A 208 -5.46 14.33 5.74
C TRP A 208 -6.86 14.43 6.35
N ASP A 209 -7.64 15.41 5.89
CA ASP A 209 -9.03 15.62 6.29
C ASP A 209 -9.24 15.80 7.81
N MET A 210 -8.25 16.41 8.49
CA MET A 210 -8.31 16.80 9.89
C MET A 210 -8.57 18.31 9.99
N SER A 211 -9.56 18.69 10.81
CA SER A 211 -9.80 20.08 11.18
C SER A 211 -8.65 20.64 12.03
N GLU A 212 -8.54 21.96 12.10
CA GLU A 212 -7.55 22.61 12.99
C GLU A 212 -7.77 22.23 14.46
N GLU A 213 -9.02 22.02 14.86
CA GLU A 213 -9.35 21.59 16.22
C GLU A 213 -8.80 20.17 16.50
N GLU A 214 -9.00 19.22 15.58
CA GLU A 214 -8.45 17.86 15.69
C GLU A 214 -6.92 17.88 15.70
N LEU A 215 -6.30 18.69 14.83
CA LEU A 215 -4.85 18.85 14.79
C LEU A 215 -4.28 19.44 16.06
N SER A 216 -4.99 20.35 16.72
CA SER A 216 -4.59 20.92 18.00
C SER A 216 -4.58 19.89 19.14
N LYS A 217 -5.45 18.89 19.06
CA LYS A 217 -5.58 17.79 20.04
C LYS A 217 -4.67 16.59 19.73
N THR A 218 -4.24 16.45 18.48
CA THR A 218 -3.46 15.30 17.98
C THR A 218 -2.08 15.75 17.51
N THR A 219 -1.22 16.10 18.45
CA THR A 219 0.13 16.70 18.21
C THR A 219 1.00 15.86 17.27
N PHE A 220 0.81 14.54 17.22
CA PHE A 220 1.62 13.61 16.44
C PHE A 220 0.99 13.19 15.12
N ALA A 221 -0.14 13.76 14.70
CA ALA A 221 -0.73 13.48 13.41
C ALA A 221 0.26 13.80 12.27
N GLY A 222 0.41 12.87 11.33
CA GLY A 222 1.37 12.97 10.21
C GLY A 222 2.82 12.64 10.58
N SER A 223 3.09 12.19 11.80
CA SER A 223 4.42 11.75 12.23
C SER A 223 4.77 10.35 11.73
N LEU A 224 6.06 10.05 11.70
CA LEU A 224 6.60 8.72 11.52
C LEU A 224 6.87 8.10 12.89
N PHE A 225 6.30 6.93 13.14
CA PHE A 225 6.52 6.14 14.35
C PHE A 225 7.41 4.94 14.06
N ALA A 226 8.01 4.41 15.11
CA ALA A 226 8.81 3.19 15.06
C ALA A 226 8.51 2.32 16.28
N ALA A 227 8.41 1.02 16.06
CA ALA A 227 8.20 0.02 17.10
C ALA A 227 9.11 -1.19 16.89
N ASN A 228 9.43 -1.90 17.98
CA ASN A 228 10.07 -3.20 17.89
C ASN A 228 9.01 -4.29 18.18
N PRO A 229 8.47 -4.95 17.16
CA PRO A 229 7.37 -5.89 17.32
C PRO A 229 7.82 -7.30 17.76
N GLY A 230 9.12 -7.54 17.97
CA GLY A 230 9.68 -8.82 18.34
C GLY A 230 9.78 -9.85 17.22
N VAL A 231 9.54 -9.43 15.97
CA VAL A 231 9.72 -10.24 14.75
C VAL A 231 10.51 -9.44 13.73
N ARG A 232 10.99 -10.08 12.68
CA ARG A 232 11.75 -9.44 11.61
C ARG A 232 10.93 -9.38 10.33
N GLY A 233 11.13 -8.33 9.56
CA GLY A 233 10.62 -8.21 8.21
C GLY A 233 11.44 -8.98 7.19
N LEU A 234 11.03 -8.81 5.94
CA LEU A 234 11.72 -9.34 4.77
C LEU A 234 12.34 -8.18 3.98
N PRO A 235 13.45 -8.39 3.27
CA PRO A 235 14.01 -7.37 2.39
C PRO A 235 12.99 -6.92 1.33
N ASP A 236 12.88 -5.62 1.14
CA ASP A 236 12.08 -5.06 0.05
C ASP A 236 12.64 -5.46 -1.32
N THR A 237 11.74 -5.62 -2.26
CA THR A 237 12.09 -5.91 -3.65
C THR A 237 12.02 -4.64 -4.49
N ARG A 238 12.97 -4.50 -5.40
CA ARG A 238 13.03 -3.41 -6.37
C ARG A 238 12.30 -3.80 -7.65
N PHE A 239 11.63 -2.84 -8.25
CA PHE A 239 11.17 -2.98 -9.63
C PHE A 239 12.38 -3.13 -10.56
N ARG A 240 12.28 -4.04 -11.54
CA ARG A 240 13.42 -4.42 -12.42
C ARG A 240 13.29 -3.90 -13.85
N GLY A 241 12.35 -3.02 -14.12
CA GLY A 241 12.22 -2.38 -15.43
C GLY A 241 12.68 -0.92 -15.47
#